data_d4eaddadb9b24bdeb45328b7eebb53c0
#
_entry.id   d4eaddadb9b24bdeb45328b7eebb53c0
#
_cell.length_a   1.000
_cell.length_b   1.000
_cell.length_c   1.000
_cell.angle_alpha   90.00
_cell.angle_beta   90.00
_cell.angle_gamma   90.00
#
_symmetry.space_group_name_H-M   'P 1'
#
loop_
_entity.id
_entity.type
_entity.pdbx_description
1 polymer ?
#
loop_
_entity_poly.entity_id
_entity_poly.type
_entity_poly.pdbx_seq_one_letter_code
_entity_poly.pdbx_strand_id
1 'polypeptide(L)'
;ATPLEADAGADVAIIGAGFAGLSAARRLVQIDPGLDVAVLEAGRVGEGPAGRNSGFMIDLPHDLASESYGGAAARDLAQTRLNRAAIRFAAEAAEACGLGRDVFDPCGKVNAAATEAGEAHNRAYAGHLSRMQEPCRVPDAAEMAALTGSRSYRSGLYTRGTVMPQP
;
A
#
# COMPACT_ATOMS: atom_id res chain seq x y z
N ALA A 1 18.83 -19.75 0.94
CA ALA A 1 18.46 -20.20 -0.41
C ALA A 1 19.50 -21.18 -0.91
N THR A 2 19.07 -22.29 -1.50
CA THR A 2 19.96 -23.26 -2.11
C THR A 2 20.17 -22.85 -3.57
N PRO A 3 21.42 -22.71 -4.05
CA PRO A 3 21.69 -22.43 -5.46
C PRO A 3 21.09 -23.54 -6.35
N LEU A 4 20.65 -23.16 -7.55
CA LEU A 4 20.26 -24.15 -8.56
C LEU A 4 21.51 -24.71 -9.16
N GLU A 5 21.82 -25.98 -8.83
CA GLU A 5 23.07 -26.65 -9.22
C GLU A 5 22.90 -27.59 -10.43
N ALA A 6 21.66 -27.78 -10.87
CA ALA A 6 21.33 -28.67 -12.01
C ALA A 6 20.09 -28.17 -12.75
N ASP A 7 19.85 -28.70 -13.94
CA ASP A 7 18.61 -28.47 -14.67
C ASP A 7 17.41 -28.94 -13.85
N ALA A 8 16.42 -28.10 -13.75
CA ALA A 8 15.16 -28.37 -13.07
C ALA A 8 13.97 -28.02 -13.99
N GLY A 9 12.88 -28.79 -13.85
CA GLY A 9 11.64 -28.53 -14.56
C GLY A 9 10.58 -27.98 -13.60
N ALA A 10 9.69 -27.12 -14.12
CA ALA A 10 8.48 -26.67 -13.46
C ALA A 10 7.45 -26.30 -14.52
N ASP A 11 6.17 -26.28 -14.16
CA ASP A 11 5.11 -25.82 -15.07
C ASP A 11 5.22 -24.30 -15.31
N VAL A 12 5.61 -23.56 -14.28
CA VAL A 12 5.83 -22.10 -14.33
C VAL A 12 7.11 -21.73 -13.59
N ALA A 13 7.99 -21.01 -14.26
CA ALA A 13 9.17 -20.40 -13.64
C ALA A 13 8.96 -18.88 -13.49
N ILE A 14 9.13 -18.36 -12.27
CA ILE A 14 9.03 -16.94 -11.93
C ILE A 14 10.42 -16.44 -11.54
N ILE A 15 10.88 -15.39 -12.22
CA ILE A 15 12.18 -14.79 -11.94
C ILE A 15 12.00 -13.56 -11.04
N GLY A 16 12.59 -13.63 -9.85
CA GLY A 16 12.55 -12.62 -8.81
C GLY A 16 11.50 -12.89 -7.75
N ALA A 17 11.94 -12.88 -6.47
CA ALA A 17 11.10 -13.06 -5.29
C ALA A 17 10.78 -11.74 -4.57
N GLY A 18 10.50 -10.69 -5.33
CA GLY A 18 9.90 -9.44 -4.84
C GLY A 18 8.37 -9.52 -4.78
N PHE A 19 7.69 -8.40 -4.53
CA PHE A 19 6.22 -8.35 -4.43
C PHE A 19 5.50 -8.96 -5.64
N ALA A 20 5.94 -8.64 -6.85
CA ALA A 20 5.31 -9.13 -8.08
C ALA A 20 5.45 -10.66 -8.22
N GLY A 21 6.67 -11.17 -8.06
CA GLY A 21 6.94 -12.60 -8.21
C GLY A 21 6.25 -13.45 -7.14
N LEU A 22 6.31 -13.03 -5.88
CA LEU A 22 5.65 -13.76 -4.79
C LEU A 22 4.12 -13.69 -4.90
N SER A 23 3.57 -12.54 -5.33
CA SER A 23 2.12 -12.41 -5.57
C SER A 23 1.66 -13.28 -6.73
N ALA A 24 2.44 -13.34 -7.81
CA ALA A 24 2.15 -14.22 -8.95
C ALA A 24 2.19 -15.70 -8.54
N ALA A 25 3.25 -16.13 -7.85
CA ALA A 25 3.38 -17.49 -7.36
C ALA A 25 2.21 -17.90 -6.48
N ARG A 26 1.89 -17.06 -5.47
CA ARG A 26 0.75 -17.29 -4.58
C ARG A 26 -0.56 -17.42 -5.36
N ARG A 27 -0.79 -16.52 -6.32
CA ARG A 27 -2.03 -16.53 -7.09
C ARG A 27 -2.14 -17.73 -8.01
N LEU A 28 -1.06 -18.15 -8.65
CA LEU A 28 -1.04 -19.34 -9.51
C LEU A 28 -1.45 -20.60 -8.75
N VAL A 29 -0.82 -20.86 -7.59
CA VAL A 29 -1.16 -22.06 -6.79
C VAL A 29 -2.54 -21.96 -6.13
N GLN A 30 -3.12 -20.77 -5.97
CA GLN A 30 -4.52 -20.60 -5.55
C GLN A 30 -5.51 -20.95 -6.67
N ILE A 31 -5.15 -20.64 -7.93
CA ILE A 31 -5.99 -20.91 -9.10
C ILE A 31 -5.92 -22.40 -9.45
N ASP A 32 -4.73 -22.94 -9.44
CA ASP A 32 -4.47 -24.37 -9.72
C ASP A 32 -3.46 -24.92 -8.71
N PRO A 33 -3.95 -25.59 -7.66
CA PRO A 33 -3.09 -26.22 -6.65
C PRO A 33 -2.20 -27.36 -7.18
N GLY A 34 -2.46 -27.86 -8.39
CA GLY A 34 -1.65 -28.90 -9.03
C GLY A 34 -0.43 -28.35 -9.78
N LEU A 35 -0.34 -27.03 -9.96
CA LEU A 35 0.78 -26.40 -10.65
C LEU A 35 2.09 -26.50 -9.84
N ASP A 36 3.14 -26.98 -10.51
CA ASP A 36 4.51 -26.87 -10.00
C ASP A 36 5.08 -25.49 -10.38
N VAL A 37 5.26 -24.64 -9.37
CA VAL A 37 5.70 -23.23 -9.53
C VAL A 37 7.06 -23.04 -8.90
N ALA A 38 8.09 -22.82 -9.72
CA ALA A 38 9.43 -22.47 -9.26
C ALA A 38 9.61 -20.95 -9.21
N VAL A 39 10.09 -20.43 -8.07
CA VAL A 39 10.51 -19.02 -7.94
C VAL A 39 12.02 -18.95 -7.82
N LEU A 40 12.66 -18.27 -8.77
CA LEU A 40 14.11 -18.11 -8.85
C LEU A 40 14.49 -16.69 -8.38
N GLU A 41 15.35 -16.62 -7.36
CA GLU A 41 15.82 -15.35 -6.78
C GLU A 41 17.34 -15.34 -6.73
N ALA A 42 17.96 -14.26 -7.20
CA ALA A 42 19.41 -14.14 -7.24
C ALA A 42 20.05 -13.90 -5.85
N GLY A 43 19.28 -13.33 -4.93
CA GLY A 43 19.70 -13.05 -3.56
C GLY A 43 18.83 -13.74 -2.53
N ARG A 44 18.40 -13.00 -1.51
CA ARG A 44 17.41 -13.44 -0.53
C ARG A 44 16.03 -12.91 -0.85
N VAL A 45 15.00 -13.70 -0.54
CA VAL A 45 13.61 -13.26 -0.66
C VAL A 45 13.39 -11.98 0.14
N GLY A 46 12.86 -10.95 -0.50
CA GLY A 46 12.58 -9.66 0.14
C GLY A 46 13.80 -8.76 0.38
N GLU A 47 15.03 -9.17 0.06
CA GLU A 47 16.24 -8.36 0.29
C GLU A 47 16.37 -7.17 -0.68
N GLY A 48 15.66 -7.19 -1.80
CA GLY A 48 15.61 -6.12 -2.78
C GLY A 48 14.73 -4.93 -2.33
N PRO A 49 14.26 -4.08 -3.26
CA PRO A 49 13.39 -2.94 -2.96
C PRO A 49 12.09 -3.31 -2.23
N ALA A 50 11.62 -4.54 -2.38
CA ALA A 50 10.44 -5.04 -1.67
C ALA A 50 10.60 -5.03 -0.14
N GLY A 51 11.80 -5.30 0.38
CA GLY A 51 12.09 -5.25 1.82
C GLY A 51 12.73 -3.93 2.29
N ARG A 52 12.85 -2.92 1.42
CA ARG A 52 13.53 -1.64 1.73
C ARG A 52 12.65 -0.42 1.45
N ASN A 53 11.36 -0.56 1.60
CA ASN A 53 10.41 0.54 1.46
C ASN A 53 9.85 0.97 2.82
N SER A 54 9.07 2.05 2.84
CA SER A 54 8.46 2.58 4.06
C SER A 54 7.24 1.80 4.56
N GLY A 55 6.85 0.71 3.90
CA GLY A 55 5.74 -0.15 4.29
C GLY A 55 4.34 0.39 4.00
N PHE A 56 4.17 1.61 3.48
CA PHE A 56 2.85 2.14 3.19
C PHE A 56 2.20 1.45 1.99
N MET A 57 1.02 0.89 2.19
CA MET A 57 0.15 0.41 1.13
C MET A 57 -1.01 1.41 0.97
N ILE A 58 -0.84 2.38 0.07
CA ILE A 58 -1.77 3.50 -0.11
C ILE A 58 -2.79 3.13 -1.18
N ASP A 59 -4.08 3.20 -0.85
CA ASP A 59 -5.18 2.87 -1.75
C ASP A 59 -5.52 3.99 -2.73
N LEU A 60 -5.50 5.23 -2.26
CA LEU A 60 -5.83 6.41 -3.07
C LEU A 60 -4.59 6.93 -3.80
N PRO A 61 -4.69 7.31 -5.08
CA PRO A 61 -3.62 7.99 -5.79
C PRO A 61 -3.16 9.24 -5.05
N HIS A 62 -1.86 9.45 -5.03
CA HIS A 62 -1.24 10.54 -4.30
C HIS A 62 -0.10 11.11 -5.14
N ASP A 63 -0.44 12.10 -5.98
CA ASP A 63 0.53 12.79 -6.81
C ASP A 63 1.08 14.01 -6.08
N LEU A 64 2.30 13.88 -5.57
CA LEU A 64 3.00 14.95 -4.84
C LEU A 64 3.34 16.15 -5.73
N ALA A 65 3.39 15.97 -7.04
CA ALA A 65 3.71 17.04 -7.98
C ALA A 65 2.46 17.87 -8.36
N SER A 66 1.26 17.38 -8.10
CA SER A 66 0.02 18.10 -8.38
C SER A 66 -0.39 19.01 -7.23
N GLU A 67 -1.07 20.11 -7.52
CA GLU A 67 -1.60 21.05 -6.51
C GLU A 67 -2.66 20.43 -5.61
N SER A 68 -3.29 19.33 -6.03
CA SER A 68 -4.39 18.68 -5.32
C SER A 68 -4.11 17.22 -4.95
N TYR A 69 -2.87 16.75 -5.04
CA TYR A 69 -2.48 15.34 -4.90
C TYR A 69 -3.24 14.37 -5.83
N GLY A 70 -4.05 14.87 -6.75
CA GLY A 70 -4.89 14.06 -7.63
C GLY A 70 -4.66 14.40 -9.09
N GLY A 71 -4.92 13.43 -9.96
CA GLY A 71 -4.95 13.57 -11.39
C GLY A 71 -6.38 13.74 -11.93
N ALA A 72 -6.70 13.08 -13.05
CA ALA A 72 -8.05 12.99 -13.55
C ALA A 72 -8.88 11.99 -12.74
N ALA A 73 -10.06 12.36 -12.26
CA ALA A 73 -10.87 11.55 -11.36
C ALA A 73 -11.15 10.12 -11.90
N ALA A 74 -11.41 9.99 -13.20
CA ALA A 74 -11.65 8.67 -13.81
C ALA A 74 -10.42 7.75 -13.76
N ARG A 75 -9.22 8.29 -14.00
CA ARG A 75 -7.95 7.57 -13.90
C ARG A 75 -7.69 7.16 -12.44
N ASP A 76 -7.90 8.09 -11.53
CA ASP A 76 -7.64 7.89 -10.11
C ASP A 76 -8.62 6.87 -9.50
N LEU A 77 -9.88 6.85 -9.94
CA LEU A 77 -10.84 5.79 -9.58
C LEU A 77 -10.40 4.40 -10.07
N ALA A 78 -9.90 4.30 -11.31
CA ALA A 78 -9.38 3.03 -11.82
C ALA A 78 -8.16 2.57 -11.02
N GLN A 79 -7.22 3.47 -10.73
CA GLN A 79 -6.04 3.17 -9.93
C GLN A 79 -6.41 2.76 -8.49
N THR A 80 -7.36 3.46 -7.87
CA THR A 80 -7.86 3.12 -6.53
C THR A 80 -8.43 1.70 -6.47
N ARG A 81 -9.16 1.28 -7.50
CA ARG A 81 -9.67 -0.10 -7.57
C ARG A 81 -8.56 -1.15 -7.60
N LEU A 82 -7.51 -0.90 -8.39
CA LEU A 82 -6.33 -1.78 -8.46
C LEU A 82 -5.57 -1.80 -7.13
N ASN A 83 -5.32 -0.64 -6.54
CA ASN A 83 -4.62 -0.54 -5.26
C ASN A 83 -5.38 -1.28 -4.16
N ARG A 84 -6.70 -1.11 -4.07
CA ARG A 84 -7.56 -1.81 -3.11
C ARG A 84 -7.62 -3.32 -3.35
N ALA A 85 -7.56 -3.75 -4.61
CA ALA A 85 -7.45 -5.17 -4.92
C ALA A 85 -6.13 -5.76 -4.42
N ALA A 86 -5.01 -5.04 -4.61
CA ALA A 86 -3.70 -5.44 -4.11
C ALA A 86 -3.67 -5.48 -2.57
N ILE A 87 -4.25 -4.47 -1.89
CA ILE A 87 -4.34 -4.43 -0.43
C ILE A 87 -5.18 -5.61 0.11
N ARG A 88 -6.33 -5.94 -0.52
CA ARG A 88 -7.12 -7.11 -0.13
C ARG A 88 -6.33 -8.41 -0.29
N PHE A 89 -5.63 -8.56 -1.40
CA PHE A 89 -4.78 -9.74 -1.64
C PHE A 89 -3.68 -9.89 -0.58
N ALA A 90 -3.08 -8.78 -0.15
CA ALA A 90 -2.11 -8.76 0.95
C ALA A 90 -2.77 -9.05 2.30
N ALA A 91 -3.98 -8.53 2.56
CA ALA A 91 -4.75 -8.83 3.77
C ALA A 91 -5.07 -10.34 3.89
N GLU A 92 -5.52 -10.96 2.80
CA GLU A 92 -5.75 -12.41 2.73
C GLU A 92 -4.46 -13.21 3.01
N ALA A 93 -3.30 -12.71 2.56
CA ALA A 93 -2.03 -13.33 2.85
C ALA A 93 -1.65 -13.18 4.33
N ALA A 94 -1.83 -11.99 4.90
CA ALA A 94 -1.59 -11.72 6.31
C ALA A 94 -2.46 -12.62 7.21
N GLU A 95 -3.74 -12.74 6.91
CA GLU A 95 -4.68 -13.60 7.62
C GLU A 95 -4.26 -15.09 7.52
N ALA A 96 -3.95 -15.56 6.32
CA ALA A 96 -3.52 -16.94 6.09
C ALA A 96 -2.21 -17.30 6.82
N CYS A 97 -1.35 -16.29 7.05
CA CYS A 97 -0.09 -16.45 7.81
C CYS A 97 -0.23 -16.12 9.31
N GLY A 98 -1.43 -15.79 9.80
CA GLY A 98 -1.67 -15.44 11.20
C GLY A 98 -0.99 -14.14 11.64
N LEU A 99 -0.75 -13.20 10.71
CA LEU A 99 -0.13 -11.91 11.02
C LEU A 99 -1.15 -10.96 11.67
N GLY A 100 -0.79 -10.41 12.82
CA GLY A 100 -1.62 -9.47 13.56
C GLY A 100 -1.48 -8.03 13.09
N ARG A 101 -2.17 -7.11 13.80
CA ARG A 101 -2.12 -5.66 13.53
C ARG A 101 -0.76 -5.03 13.82
N ASP A 102 0.07 -5.69 14.59
CA ASP A 102 1.47 -5.35 14.83
C ASP A 102 2.33 -5.48 13.55
N VAL A 103 1.89 -6.30 12.59
CA VAL A 103 2.56 -6.49 11.30
C VAL A 103 1.77 -5.87 10.14
N PHE A 104 0.43 -5.98 10.15
CA PHE A 104 -0.44 -5.52 9.08
C PHE A 104 -1.60 -4.70 9.65
N ASP A 105 -1.41 -3.36 9.76
CA ASP A 105 -2.38 -2.47 10.39
C ASP A 105 -3.16 -1.62 9.37
N PRO A 106 -4.48 -1.87 9.17
CA PRO A 106 -5.35 -1.05 8.35
C PRO A 106 -5.77 0.25 9.07
N CYS A 107 -4.82 1.02 9.54
CA CYS A 107 -5.05 2.23 10.34
C CYS A 107 -5.51 3.45 9.52
N GLY A 108 -5.42 3.40 8.18
CA GLY A 108 -5.58 4.57 7.34
C GLY A 108 -4.34 5.47 7.35
N LYS A 109 -4.48 6.68 6.84
CA LYS A 109 -3.40 7.69 6.89
C LYS A 109 -3.94 9.08 7.16
N VAL A 110 -3.08 9.93 7.71
CA VAL A 110 -3.32 11.36 7.86
C VAL A 110 -2.27 12.16 7.10
N ASN A 111 -2.70 13.02 6.19
CA ASN A 111 -1.84 14.05 5.64
C ASN A 111 -1.86 15.23 6.60
N ALA A 112 -0.83 15.38 7.42
CA ALA A 112 -0.76 16.42 8.43
C ALA A 112 -0.34 17.76 7.81
N ALA A 113 -0.96 18.86 8.24
CA ALA A 113 -0.66 20.23 7.81
C ALA A 113 -0.16 21.07 8.99
N ALA A 114 1.09 21.53 8.90
CA ALA A 114 1.68 22.45 9.87
C ALA A 114 1.62 23.93 9.43
N THR A 115 1.28 24.18 8.16
CA THR A 115 1.26 25.51 7.54
C THR A 115 -0.05 25.78 6.82
N GLU A 116 -0.35 27.05 6.52
CA GLU A 116 -1.50 27.42 5.70
C GLU A 116 -1.45 26.82 4.29
N ALA A 117 -0.26 26.75 3.71
CA ALA A 117 -0.06 26.10 2.42
C ALA A 117 -0.42 24.61 2.49
N GLY A 118 -0.02 23.90 3.56
CA GLY A 118 -0.40 22.50 3.79
C GLY A 118 -1.92 22.34 3.95
N GLU A 119 -2.59 23.24 4.68
CA GLU A 119 -4.06 23.22 4.81
C GLU A 119 -4.75 23.48 3.47
N ALA A 120 -4.25 24.44 2.67
CA ALA A 120 -4.79 24.70 1.34
C ALA A 120 -4.65 23.50 0.43
N HIS A 121 -3.51 22.80 0.48
CA HIS A 121 -3.25 21.57 -0.27
C HIS A 121 -4.20 20.45 0.16
N ASN A 122 -4.37 20.21 1.45
CA ASN A 122 -5.31 19.22 1.98
C ASN A 122 -6.76 19.54 1.59
N ARG A 123 -7.18 20.83 1.57
CA ARG A 123 -8.51 21.22 1.08
C ARG A 123 -8.70 20.92 -0.40
N ALA A 124 -7.69 21.21 -1.22
CA ALA A 124 -7.73 20.90 -2.66
C ALA A 124 -7.86 19.39 -2.88
N TYR A 125 -7.12 18.58 -2.11
CA TYR A 125 -7.21 17.12 -2.17
C TYR A 125 -8.57 16.59 -1.67
N ALA A 126 -9.11 17.14 -0.57
CA ALA A 126 -10.47 16.79 -0.12
C ALA A 126 -11.53 17.08 -1.20
N GLY A 127 -11.41 18.19 -1.93
CA GLY A 127 -12.24 18.50 -3.09
C GLY A 127 -12.09 17.48 -4.23
N HIS A 128 -10.89 16.99 -4.48
CA HIS A 128 -10.65 15.92 -5.44
C HIS A 128 -11.29 14.60 -5.00
N LEU A 129 -11.10 14.20 -3.74
CA LEU A 129 -11.72 13.01 -3.16
C LEU A 129 -13.25 13.06 -3.21
N SER A 130 -13.84 14.23 -2.95
CA SER A 130 -15.29 14.44 -3.07
C SER A 130 -15.79 14.17 -4.50
N ARG A 131 -15.06 14.60 -5.53
CA ARG A 131 -15.39 14.29 -6.94
C ARG A 131 -15.29 12.78 -7.25
N MET A 132 -14.42 12.08 -6.54
CA MET A 132 -14.29 10.61 -6.62
C MET A 132 -15.30 9.87 -5.74
N GLN A 133 -16.14 10.57 -4.98
CA GLN A 133 -17.04 10.02 -3.97
C GLN A 133 -16.30 9.23 -2.86
N GLU A 134 -15.06 9.62 -2.58
CA GLU A 134 -14.24 9.01 -1.54
C GLU A 134 -14.37 9.80 -0.23
N PRO A 135 -14.75 9.11 0.87
CA PRO A 135 -14.91 9.78 2.16
C PRO A 135 -13.55 10.13 2.77
N CYS A 136 -13.47 11.31 3.34
CA CYS A 136 -12.35 11.75 4.15
C CYS A 136 -12.83 12.50 5.40
N ARG A 137 -11.95 12.66 6.38
CA ARG A 137 -12.19 13.45 7.59
C ARG A 137 -11.08 14.48 7.74
N VAL A 138 -11.42 15.65 8.24
CA VAL A 138 -10.45 16.73 8.48
C VAL A 138 -10.31 16.91 10.00
N PRO A 139 -9.35 16.22 10.65
CA PRO A 139 -9.03 16.44 12.05
C PRO A 139 -8.52 17.85 12.28
N ASP A 140 -8.98 18.48 13.35
CA ASP A 140 -8.53 19.81 13.77
C ASP A 140 -7.19 19.73 14.57
N ALA A 141 -6.69 20.89 15.02
CA ALA A 141 -5.43 20.97 15.75
C ALA A 141 -5.44 20.17 17.07
N ALA A 142 -6.58 20.09 17.76
CA ALA A 142 -6.69 19.35 19.02
C ALA A 142 -6.69 17.84 18.76
N GLU A 143 -7.43 17.39 17.76
CA GLU A 143 -7.44 16.00 17.31
C GLU A 143 -6.04 15.58 16.79
N MET A 144 -5.36 16.46 16.04
CA MET A 144 -4.00 16.20 15.57
C MET A 144 -3.00 16.09 16.73
N ALA A 145 -3.12 16.96 17.75
CA ALA A 145 -2.27 16.87 18.94
C ALA A 145 -2.50 15.56 19.71
N ALA A 146 -3.74 15.13 19.83
CA ALA A 146 -4.07 13.85 20.48
C ALA A 146 -3.52 12.64 19.68
N LEU A 147 -3.58 12.72 18.35
CA LEU A 147 -3.13 11.63 17.46
C LEU A 147 -1.60 11.52 17.39
N THR A 148 -0.89 12.67 17.34
CA THR A 148 0.55 12.71 17.05
C THR A 148 1.43 13.00 18.26
N GLY A 149 0.85 13.45 19.37
CA GLY A 149 1.59 13.99 20.51
C GLY A 149 2.19 15.38 20.26
N SER A 150 2.00 15.97 19.09
CA SER A 150 2.59 17.26 18.70
C SER A 150 1.52 18.34 18.47
N ARG A 151 1.79 19.54 18.99
CA ARG A 151 0.95 20.74 18.76
C ARG A 151 1.37 21.55 17.52
N SER A 152 2.32 21.05 16.75
CA SER A 152 2.81 21.74 15.54
C SER A 152 1.84 21.66 14.36
N TYR A 153 0.89 20.75 14.39
CA TYR A 153 -0.07 20.58 13.31
C TYR A 153 -1.33 21.41 13.55
N ARG A 154 -1.76 22.11 12.51
CA ARG A 154 -2.97 22.93 12.49
C ARG A 154 -4.21 22.11 12.16
N SER A 155 -4.06 21.14 11.27
CA SER A 155 -5.12 20.23 10.85
C SER A 155 -4.52 19.01 10.14
N GLY A 156 -5.37 18.08 9.73
CA GLY A 156 -4.99 16.94 8.89
C GLY A 156 -6.07 16.61 7.86
N LEU A 157 -5.78 15.64 7.01
CA LEU A 157 -6.75 15.00 6.13
C LEU A 157 -6.61 13.49 6.30
N TYR A 158 -7.61 12.86 6.91
CA TYR A 158 -7.63 11.42 7.15
C TYR A 158 -8.36 10.67 6.04
N THR A 159 -7.76 9.57 5.56
CA THR A 159 -8.38 8.61 4.62
C THR A 159 -8.19 7.17 5.13
N ARG A 160 -9.18 6.29 4.88
CA ARG A 160 -9.28 4.98 5.53
C ARG A 160 -8.45 3.86 4.92
N GLY A 161 -8.25 3.89 3.60
CA GLY A 161 -7.86 2.69 2.85
C GLY A 161 -6.39 2.34 2.90
N THR A 162 -5.57 3.16 3.56
CA THR A 162 -4.13 2.89 3.69
C THR A 162 -3.87 1.86 4.79
N VAL A 163 -2.97 0.93 4.50
CA VAL A 163 -2.46 -0.07 5.44
C VAL A 163 -1.00 0.20 5.70
N MET A 164 -0.56 0.04 6.92
CA MET A 164 0.84 0.16 7.34
C MET A 164 1.34 -1.20 7.81
N PRO A 165 2.04 -1.98 6.95
CA PRO A 165 2.79 -3.12 7.42
C PRO A 165 3.92 -2.63 8.33
N GLN A 166 4.06 -3.23 9.49
CA GLN A 166 5.21 -2.99 10.37
C GLN A 166 6.35 -3.90 9.94
N PRO A 167 7.59 -3.40 9.87
CA PRO A 167 8.76 -4.18 9.51
C PRO A 167 9.15 -5.19 10.59
#